data_dd8e87e485cbd2f01ae8e3844431fd3c
#
_entry.id   dd8e87e485cbd2f01ae8e3844431fd3c
#
_cell.length_a   1.000
_cell.length_b   1.000
_cell.length_c   1.000
_cell.angle_alpha   90.00
_cell.angle_beta   90.00
_cell.angle_gamma   90.00
#
_symmetry.space_group_name_H-M   'P 1'
#
loop_
_entity.id
_entity.type
_entity.pdbx_description
1 polymer ?
#
loop_
_entity_poly.entity_id
_entity_poly.type
_entity_poly.pdbx_seq_one_letter_code
_entity_poly.pdbx_strand_id
1 'polypeptide(L)'
;MLGYFNRTHSLEDGTWSLFRMLLHFEVVLIIINIISIAFWFSVIMSAKNTHPNVRILNAFYYGQYMIQLSFWIVQPVLICSEQLNDADKFSNQLFTLCSYVRIIGMFYAFTALPALVIERSVATFLLENYEKNPNVCIGFLTVLIQMFTAAAVGSHFNRARSTVVHTVSAIIANSLAVCLNKINQKINEKYFYESDRVTYSLSERFQITENIKAAKMFDKIVWSIGFFNIIVNSCLILDNYDIPTTFKNLASVSCDFSILLYGLIVPVVYYNQTDSWKKRVAVMLKGCFKPRVSPLKSTFGQDMAPHGAKEETTKYFEMLTDQWK
;
A
#
# COMPACT_ATOMS: atom_id res chain seq x y z
N MET A 1 -23.72 8.02 -12.58
CA MET A 1 -22.74 8.03 -11.50
C MET A 1 -22.17 6.65 -11.38
N LEU A 2 -20.89 6.57 -11.49
CA LEU A 2 -20.14 5.35 -11.72
C LEU A 2 -19.81 4.68 -10.37
N GLY A 3 -19.94 3.35 -10.32
CA GLY A 3 -19.54 2.59 -9.14
C GLY A 3 -20.56 2.53 -8.01
N TYR A 4 -21.83 2.76 -8.27
CA TYR A 4 -22.88 2.63 -7.27
C TYR A 4 -23.83 1.49 -7.59
N PHE A 5 -24.05 0.66 -6.59
CA PHE A 5 -25.02 -0.42 -6.64
C PHE A 5 -26.45 0.14 -6.88
N ASN A 6 -27.14 -0.38 -7.90
CA ASN A 6 -28.55 -0.05 -8.20
C ASN A 6 -29.47 -1.10 -7.59
N ARG A 7 -30.11 -0.76 -6.45
CA ARG A 7 -30.99 -1.66 -5.72
C ARG A 7 -32.32 -1.86 -6.43
N THR A 8 -32.93 -0.79 -6.97
CA THR A 8 -34.23 -0.85 -7.62
C THR A 8 -34.20 -1.85 -8.78
N HIS A 9 -33.20 -1.78 -9.63
CA HIS A 9 -33.03 -2.70 -10.73
C HIS A 9 -32.82 -4.16 -10.26
N SER A 10 -32.08 -4.38 -9.18
CA SER A 10 -31.87 -5.74 -8.64
C SER A 10 -33.13 -6.33 -8.02
N LEU A 11 -34.08 -5.50 -7.55
CA LEU A 11 -35.41 -5.93 -7.13
C LEU A 11 -36.28 -6.35 -8.33
N GLU A 12 -36.24 -5.56 -9.41
CA GLU A 12 -36.98 -5.84 -10.64
C GLU A 12 -36.50 -7.14 -11.31
N ASP A 13 -35.18 -7.38 -11.37
CA ASP A 13 -34.55 -8.56 -11.94
C ASP A 13 -34.59 -9.80 -11.02
N GLY A 14 -35.12 -9.68 -9.81
CA GLY A 14 -35.13 -10.77 -8.82
C GLY A 14 -33.77 -11.16 -8.26
N THR A 15 -32.69 -10.39 -8.53
CA THR A 15 -31.32 -10.67 -8.09
C THR A 15 -31.00 -10.07 -6.71
N TRP A 16 -31.96 -9.36 -6.10
CA TRP A 16 -31.75 -8.66 -4.83
C TRP A 16 -31.29 -9.58 -3.68
N SER A 17 -31.82 -10.79 -3.57
CA SER A 17 -31.42 -11.72 -2.51
C SER A 17 -29.91 -12.05 -2.55
N LEU A 18 -29.38 -12.27 -3.75
CA LEU A 18 -27.95 -12.51 -3.97
C LEU A 18 -27.11 -11.27 -3.59
N PHE A 19 -27.47 -10.11 -4.11
CA PHE A 19 -26.72 -8.88 -3.82
C PHE A 19 -26.81 -8.46 -2.36
N ARG A 20 -27.96 -8.66 -1.73
CA ARG A 20 -28.10 -8.42 -0.29
C ARG A 20 -27.16 -9.28 0.53
N MET A 21 -27.00 -10.55 0.18
CA MET A 21 -26.04 -11.46 0.81
C MET A 21 -24.61 -10.97 0.60
N LEU A 22 -24.23 -10.55 -0.61
CA LEU A 22 -22.91 -10.02 -0.92
C LEU A 22 -22.61 -8.73 -0.15
N LEU A 23 -23.57 -7.81 -0.02
CA LEU A 23 -23.44 -6.58 0.76
C LEU A 23 -23.26 -6.85 2.27
N HIS A 24 -23.96 -7.84 2.82
CA HIS A 24 -23.72 -8.26 4.21
C HIS A 24 -22.31 -8.85 4.38
N PHE A 25 -21.86 -9.64 3.42
CA PHE A 25 -20.50 -10.18 3.45
C PHE A 25 -19.45 -9.07 3.31
N GLU A 26 -19.72 -8.04 2.51
CA GLU A 26 -18.90 -6.83 2.41
C GLU A 26 -18.74 -6.14 3.78
N VAL A 27 -19.84 -5.96 4.53
CA VAL A 27 -19.79 -5.41 5.90
C VAL A 27 -18.87 -6.21 6.81
N VAL A 28 -18.98 -7.55 6.76
CA VAL A 28 -18.10 -8.44 7.55
C VAL A 28 -16.64 -8.26 7.15
N LEU A 29 -16.35 -8.19 5.84
CA LEU A 29 -14.99 -7.95 5.34
C LEU A 29 -14.46 -6.57 5.76
N ILE A 30 -15.29 -5.53 5.78
CA ILE A 30 -14.90 -4.19 6.27
C ILE A 30 -14.48 -4.26 7.73
N ILE A 31 -15.25 -4.95 8.58
CA ILE A 31 -14.93 -5.11 10.01
C ILE A 31 -13.60 -5.86 10.18
N ILE A 32 -13.40 -6.94 9.45
CA ILE A 32 -12.14 -7.70 9.46
C ILE A 32 -10.97 -6.81 9.02
N ASN A 33 -11.16 -5.98 7.98
CA ASN A 33 -10.15 -5.02 7.53
C ASN A 33 -9.81 -4.00 8.61
N ILE A 34 -10.80 -3.40 9.28
CA ILE A 34 -10.57 -2.42 10.35
C ILE A 34 -9.68 -3.04 11.45
N ILE A 35 -10.01 -4.25 11.90
CA ILE A 35 -9.23 -4.95 12.92
C ILE A 35 -7.80 -5.24 12.41
N SER A 36 -7.67 -5.75 11.19
CA SER A 36 -6.39 -6.05 10.56
C SER A 36 -5.52 -4.81 10.43
N ILE A 37 -6.08 -3.72 9.91
CA ILE A 37 -5.36 -2.45 9.71
C ILE A 37 -4.96 -1.81 11.03
N ALA A 38 -5.80 -1.85 12.06
CA ALA A 38 -5.44 -1.38 13.40
C ALA A 38 -4.24 -2.15 13.97
N PHE A 39 -4.20 -3.47 13.78
CA PHE A 39 -3.06 -4.30 14.16
C PHE A 39 -1.80 -3.88 13.39
N TRP A 40 -1.85 -3.79 12.06
CA TRP A 40 -0.69 -3.42 11.24
C TRP A 40 -0.22 -1.99 11.49
N PHE A 41 -1.13 -1.05 11.72
CA PHE A 41 -0.78 0.31 12.14
C PHE A 41 0.04 0.31 13.43
N SER A 42 -0.36 -0.49 14.42
CA SER A 42 0.38 -0.66 15.67
C SER A 42 1.79 -1.25 15.45
N VAL A 43 1.92 -2.21 14.52
CA VAL A 43 3.22 -2.77 14.12
C VAL A 43 4.12 -1.71 13.51
N ILE A 44 3.60 -0.89 12.57
CA ILE A 44 4.34 0.18 11.89
C ILE A 44 4.84 1.22 12.89
N MET A 45 3.96 1.72 13.75
CA MET A 45 4.31 2.74 14.74
C MET A 45 5.36 2.27 15.73
N SER A 46 5.40 0.96 15.99
CA SER A 46 6.34 0.34 16.89
C SER A 46 7.66 -0.10 16.25
N ALA A 47 7.76 -0.13 14.93
CA ALA A 47 8.94 -0.58 14.18
C ALA A 47 10.00 0.53 14.10
N LYS A 48 10.86 0.62 15.13
CA LYS A 48 11.89 1.68 15.24
C LYS A 48 12.98 1.62 14.16
N ASN A 49 13.21 0.45 13.55
CA ASN A 49 14.32 0.23 12.60
C ASN A 49 13.94 0.57 11.14
N THR A 50 12.80 1.20 10.91
CA THR A 50 12.38 1.67 9.59
C THR A 50 12.69 3.15 9.46
N HIS A 51 13.20 3.58 8.30
CA HIS A 51 13.51 4.99 8.06
C HIS A 51 12.28 5.88 8.37
N PRO A 52 12.45 7.03 9.06
CA PRO A 52 11.33 7.86 9.51
C PRO A 52 10.35 8.25 8.39
N ASN A 53 10.85 8.64 7.21
CA ASN A 53 10.00 9.02 6.08
C ASN A 53 9.10 7.89 5.58
N VAL A 54 9.64 6.67 5.44
CA VAL A 54 8.85 5.48 5.06
C VAL A 54 7.82 5.14 6.12
N ARG A 55 8.19 5.28 7.40
CA ARG A 55 7.27 5.05 8.51
C ARG A 55 6.12 6.05 8.50
N ILE A 56 6.38 7.33 8.21
CA ILE A 56 5.36 8.36 8.06
C ILE A 56 4.43 8.03 6.90
N LEU A 57 4.96 7.74 5.72
CA LEU A 57 4.16 7.37 4.54
C LEU A 57 3.24 6.18 4.83
N ASN A 58 3.78 5.11 5.41
CA ASN A 58 2.99 3.95 5.78
C ASN A 58 1.95 4.26 6.87
N ALA A 59 2.31 5.03 7.90
CA ALA A 59 1.38 5.41 8.96
C ALA A 59 0.19 6.21 8.42
N PHE A 60 0.44 7.17 7.55
CA PHE A 60 -0.62 7.93 6.88
C PHE A 60 -1.47 7.07 5.96
N TYR A 61 -0.84 6.15 5.19
CA TYR A 61 -1.55 5.22 4.33
C TYR A 61 -2.54 4.34 5.12
N TYR A 62 -2.08 3.70 6.19
CA TYR A 62 -2.95 2.83 7.00
C TYR A 62 -3.96 3.64 7.84
N GLY A 63 -3.56 4.81 8.36
CA GLY A 63 -4.46 5.69 9.10
C GLY A 63 -5.62 6.21 8.24
N GLN A 64 -5.32 6.67 7.03
CA GLN A 64 -6.30 7.10 6.05
C GLN A 64 -7.24 5.95 5.66
N TYR A 65 -6.69 4.74 5.46
CA TYR A 65 -7.51 3.58 5.11
C TYR A 65 -8.47 3.18 6.24
N MET A 66 -8.08 3.31 7.51
CA MET A 66 -9.00 3.13 8.65
C MET A 66 -10.15 4.12 8.59
N ILE A 67 -9.87 5.40 8.34
CA ILE A 67 -10.91 6.43 8.20
C ILE A 67 -11.84 6.07 7.04
N GLN A 68 -11.29 5.72 5.89
CA GLN A 68 -12.06 5.31 4.71
C GLN A 68 -13.01 4.16 5.02
N LEU A 69 -12.53 3.09 5.66
CA LEU A 69 -13.34 1.92 6.02
C LEU A 69 -14.48 2.29 6.98
N SER A 70 -14.24 3.21 7.91
CA SER A 70 -15.27 3.68 8.86
C SER A 70 -16.42 4.43 8.17
N PHE A 71 -16.13 5.15 7.10
CA PHE A 71 -17.17 5.77 6.27
C PHE A 71 -17.80 4.79 5.29
N TRP A 72 -17.01 3.87 4.76
CA TRP A 72 -17.47 2.91 3.76
C TRP A 72 -18.56 1.98 4.31
N ILE A 73 -18.43 1.49 5.54
CA ILE A 73 -19.40 0.57 6.16
C ILE A 73 -20.84 1.13 6.16
N VAL A 74 -20.99 2.46 6.15
CA VAL A 74 -22.31 3.12 6.14
C VAL A 74 -23.08 2.83 4.85
N GLN A 75 -22.40 2.73 3.71
CA GLN A 75 -23.06 2.58 2.41
C GLN A 75 -23.82 1.23 2.27
N PRO A 76 -23.18 0.06 2.43
CA PRO A 76 -23.90 -1.20 2.36
C PRO A 76 -24.97 -1.35 3.45
N VAL A 77 -24.77 -0.77 4.64
CA VAL A 77 -25.77 -0.76 5.72
C VAL A 77 -27.01 0.04 5.30
N LEU A 78 -26.84 1.26 4.75
CA LEU A 78 -27.95 2.07 4.29
C LEU A 78 -28.70 1.40 3.13
N ILE A 79 -28.00 0.77 2.20
CA ILE A 79 -28.60 0.03 1.08
C ILE A 79 -29.41 -1.16 1.58
N CYS A 80 -28.88 -1.93 2.54
CA CYS A 80 -29.52 -3.13 3.09
C CYS A 80 -30.69 -2.80 4.02
N SER A 81 -30.66 -1.67 4.75
CA SER A 81 -31.70 -1.24 5.68
C SER A 81 -32.98 -0.70 5.01
N GLU A 82 -33.00 -0.68 3.68
CA GLU A 82 -34.14 -0.18 2.86
C GLU A 82 -34.46 1.30 3.05
N GLN A 83 -33.58 2.05 3.74
CA GLN A 83 -33.76 3.48 3.99
C GLN A 83 -33.45 4.35 2.78
N LEU A 84 -32.82 3.77 1.74
CA LEU A 84 -32.41 4.47 0.53
C LEU A 84 -32.99 3.82 -0.72
N ASN A 85 -33.85 4.57 -1.40
CA ASN A 85 -34.22 4.31 -2.81
C ASN A 85 -33.16 4.93 -3.73
N ASP A 86 -33.05 4.44 -4.97
CA ASP A 86 -32.07 4.98 -5.92
C ASP A 86 -32.28 6.47 -6.22
N ALA A 87 -33.54 6.96 -6.16
CA ALA A 87 -33.87 8.38 -6.30
C ALA A 87 -33.35 9.23 -5.11
N ASP A 88 -33.37 8.70 -3.89
CA ASP A 88 -32.98 9.42 -2.68
C ASP A 88 -31.49 9.32 -2.36
N LYS A 89 -30.80 8.38 -3.02
CA LYS A 89 -29.39 8.06 -2.80
C LYS A 89 -28.47 9.29 -2.88
N PHE A 90 -28.72 10.13 -3.88
CA PHE A 90 -27.90 11.33 -4.12
C PHE A 90 -28.39 12.58 -3.37
N SER A 91 -29.61 12.60 -2.92
CA SER A 91 -30.13 13.64 -2.02
C SER A 91 -29.70 13.39 -0.56
N ASN A 92 -29.37 12.15 -0.21
CA ASN A 92 -28.89 11.81 1.13
C ASN A 92 -27.43 12.28 1.33
N GLN A 93 -27.30 13.34 2.16
CA GLN A 93 -25.99 13.97 2.44
C GLN A 93 -24.99 13.00 3.03
N LEU A 94 -25.41 12.10 3.92
CA LEU A 94 -24.53 11.12 4.56
C LEU A 94 -23.99 10.13 3.53
N PHE A 95 -24.84 9.57 2.67
CA PHE A 95 -24.43 8.66 1.60
C PHE A 95 -23.43 9.33 0.66
N THR A 96 -23.71 10.58 0.27
CA THR A 96 -22.84 11.36 -0.60
C THR A 96 -21.48 11.62 0.05
N LEU A 97 -21.44 12.00 1.34
CA LEU A 97 -20.20 12.20 2.07
C LEU A 97 -19.38 10.93 2.14
N CYS A 98 -19.99 9.79 2.49
CA CYS A 98 -19.31 8.49 2.54
C CYS A 98 -18.73 8.12 1.16
N SER A 99 -19.46 8.40 0.09
CA SER A 99 -18.99 8.17 -1.28
C SER A 99 -17.76 9.02 -1.61
N TYR A 100 -17.74 10.29 -1.24
CA TYR A 100 -16.59 11.17 -1.46
C TYR A 100 -15.36 10.66 -0.70
N VAL A 101 -15.51 10.32 0.58
CA VAL A 101 -14.40 9.79 1.40
C VAL A 101 -13.86 8.49 0.81
N ARG A 102 -14.76 7.58 0.38
CA ARG A 102 -14.37 6.30 -0.25
C ARG A 102 -13.55 6.51 -1.52
N ILE A 103 -14.00 7.40 -2.41
CA ILE A 103 -13.33 7.64 -3.69
C ILE A 103 -11.99 8.37 -3.49
N ILE A 104 -11.93 9.37 -2.63
CA ILE A 104 -10.67 10.04 -2.29
C ILE A 104 -9.68 9.02 -1.71
N GLY A 105 -10.13 8.15 -0.81
CA GLY A 105 -9.30 7.09 -0.24
C GLY A 105 -8.80 6.09 -1.28
N MET A 106 -9.62 5.73 -2.26
CA MET A 106 -9.22 4.87 -3.39
C MET A 106 -8.09 5.54 -4.21
N PHE A 107 -8.21 6.83 -4.54
CA PHE A 107 -7.16 7.53 -5.27
C PHE A 107 -5.90 7.74 -4.41
N TYR A 108 -6.04 7.89 -3.10
CA TYR A 108 -4.89 7.88 -2.19
C TYR A 108 -4.15 6.53 -2.24
N ALA A 109 -4.87 5.41 -2.27
CA ALA A 109 -4.28 4.09 -2.41
C ALA A 109 -3.59 3.91 -3.78
N PHE A 110 -4.16 4.38 -4.88
CA PHE A 110 -3.54 4.33 -6.21
C PHE A 110 -2.23 5.13 -6.30
N THR A 111 -2.10 6.21 -5.52
CA THR A 111 -0.89 7.04 -5.49
C THR A 111 0.15 6.59 -4.45
N ALA A 112 -0.15 5.55 -3.64
CA ALA A 112 0.74 5.08 -2.60
C ALA A 112 2.07 4.51 -3.15
N LEU A 113 2.01 3.69 -4.20
CA LEU A 113 3.22 3.16 -4.84
C LEU A 113 4.08 4.26 -5.46
N PRO A 114 3.56 5.19 -6.29
CA PRO A 114 4.32 6.35 -6.75
C PRO A 114 4.98 7.14 -5.61
N ALA A 115 4.26 7.41 -4.52
CA ALA A 115 4.79 8.18 -3.39
C ALA A 115 5.97 7.47 -2.71
N LEU A 116 5.85 6.16 -2.47
CA LEU A 116 6.95 5.35 -1.90
C LEU A 116 8.16 5.29 -2.81
N VAL A 117 7.95 5.15 -4.12
CA VAL A 117 9.05 5.08 -5.09
C VAL A 117 9.76 6.43 -5.21
N ILE A 118 9.02 7.54 -5.22
CA ILE A 118 9.59 8.90 -5.23
C ILE A 118 10.45 9.13 -3.98
N GLU A 119 9.96 8.74 -2.81
CA GLU A 119 10.72 8.85 -1.57
C GLU A 119 12.02 8.04 -1.63
N ARG A 120 11.98 6.82 -2.17
CA ARG A 120 13.19 6.02 -2.38
C ARG A 120 14.13 6.60 -3.44
N SER A 121 13.59 7.25 -4.48
CA SER A 121 14.40 7.99 -5.45
C SER A 121 15.19 9.11 -4.77
N VAL A 122 14.51 9.90 -3.93
CA VAL A 122 15.17 10.97 -3.15
C VAL A 122 16.27 10.39 -2.25
N ALA A 123 16.00 9.26 -1.56
CA ALA A 123 17.00 8.59 -0.75
C ALA A 123 18.20 8.06 -1.56
N THR A 124 17.99 7.69 -2.83
CA THR A 124 19.05 7.24 -3.73
C THR A 124 19.91 8.40 -4.22
N PHE A 125 19.29 9.55 -4.57
CA PHE A 125 20.01 10.70 -5.10
C PHE A 125 20.67 11.56 -4.01
N LEU A 126 20.14 11.59 -2.80
CA LEU A 126 20.69 12.34 -1.66
C LEU A 126 21.48 11.44 -0.70
N LEU A 127 22.11 10.38 -1.18
CA LEU A 127 22.74 9.32 -0.42
C LEU A 127 23.58 9.83 0.77
N GLU A 128 24.42 10.83 0.54
CA GLU A 128 25.36 11.38 1.50
C GLU A 128 24.70 12.13 2.68
N ASN A 129 23.62 12.83 2.41
CA ASN A 129 22.96 13.72 3.36
C ASN A 129 21.68 13.13 3.98
N TYR A 130 21.10 12.12 3.33
CA TYR A 130 19.78 11.60 3.69
C TYR A 130 19.74 10.95 5.07
N GLU A 131 20.81 10.29 5.48
CA GLU A 131 20.89 9.58 6.77
C GLU A 131 21.46 10.46 7.87
N LYS A 132 22.43 11.34 7.55
CA LYS A 132 23.04 12.28 8.51
C LYS A 132 22.02 13.29 9.06
N ASN A 133 21.08 13.71 8.22
CA ASN A 133 19.98 14.59 8.59
C ASN A 133 18.64 13.91 8.23
N PRO A 134 18.00 13.17 9.15
CA PRO A 134 16.70 12.56 8.91
C PRO A 134 15.65 13.64 8.72
N ASN A 135 15.62 14.20 7.50
CA ASN A 135 14.72 15.30 7.15
C ASN A 135 13.30 14.74 6.99
N VAL A 136 12.59 14.72 8.08
CA VAL A 136 11.20 14.23 8.20
C VAL A 136 10.27 15.03 7.27
N CYS A 137 10.69 16.24 6.87
CA CYS A 137 9.93 17.10 5.95
C CYS A 137 9.66 16.43 4.60
N ILE A 138 10.58 15.59 4.10
CA ILE A 138 10.39 14.90 2.81
C ILE A 138 9.19 13.96 2.90
N GLY A 139 9.09 13.16 3.96
CA GLY A 139 7.96 12.27 4.18
C GLY A 139 6.64 13.02 4.30
N PHE A 140 6.60 14.09 5.10
CA PHE A 140 5.41 14.93 5.25
C PHE A 140 5.01 15.64 3.96
N LEU A 141 5.97 16.21 3.22
CA LEU A 141 5.70 16.85 1.94
C LEU A 141 5.12 15.87 0.92
N THR A 142 5.67 14.67 0.85
CA THR A 142 5.16 13.60 -0.02
C THR A 142 3.73 13.23 0.35
N VAL A 143 3.41 13.07 1.65
CA VAL A 143 2.05 12.81 2.14
C VAL A 143 1.11 13.95 1.75
N LEU A 144 1.50 15.20 1.95
CA LEU A 144 0.66 16.36 1.60
C LEU A 144 0.36 16.40 0.10
N ILE A 145 1.38 16.24 -0.75
CA ILE A 145 1.19 16.19 -2.21
C ILE A 145 0.24 15.04 -2.58
N GLN A 146 0.43 13.86 -1.98
CA GLN A 146 -0.43 12.71 -2.21
C GLN A 146 -1.88 12.98 -1.80
N MET A 147 -2.11 13.58 -0.62
CA MET A 147 -3.45 13.94 -0.14
C MET A 147 -4.14 14.94 -1.06
N PHE A 148 -3.44 16.01 -1.47
CA PHE A 148 -3.98 17.01 -2.40
C PHE A 148 -4.31 16.39 -3.77
N THR A 149 -3.42 15.55 -4.30
CA THR A 149 -3.65 14.85 -5.57
C THR A 149 -4.86 13.92 -5.47
N ALA A 150 -4.96 13.12 -4.43
CA ALA A 150 -6.09 12.21 -4.20
C ALA A 150 -7.41 12.97 -4.04
N ALA A 151 -7.42 14.07 -3.29
CA ALA A 151 -8.59 14.90 -3.10
C ALA A 151 -9.05 15.58 -4.41
N ALA A 152 -8.12 16.14 -5.19
CA ALA A 152 -8.42 16.78 -6.45
C ALA A 152 -8.96 15.79 -7.49
N VAL A 153 -8.24 14.67 -7.69
CA VAL A 153 -8.63 13.61 -8.64
C VAL A 153 -9.92 12.93 -8.21
N GLY A 154 -10.08 12.60 -6.92
CA GLY A 154 -11.29 11.97 -6.39
C GLY A 154 -12.51 12.88 -6.48
N SER A 155 -12.35 14.19 -6.22
CA SER A 155 -13.44 15.17 -6.37
C SER A 155 -13.84 15.34 -7.84
N HIS A 156 -12.88 15.35 -8.75
CA HIS A 156 -13.15 15.40 -10.19
C HIS A 156 -13.83 14.11 -10.66
N PHE A 157 -13.37 12.94 -10.20
CA PHE A 157 -13.96 11.65 -10.51
C PHE A 157 -15.45 11.58 -10.14
N ASN A 158 -15.83 12.07 -8.95
CA ASN A 158 -17.22 12.10 -8.50
C ASN A 158 -18.14 12.94 -9.40
N ARG A 159 -17.59 13.92 -10.13
CA ARG A 159 -18.33 14.81 -11.05
C ARG A 159 -18.21 14.37 -12.51
N ALA A 160 -17.29 13.47 -12.81
CA ALA A 160 -17.02 13.05 -14.16
C ALA A 160 -18.15 12.19 -14.75
N ARG A 161 -18.38 12.32 -16.06
CA ARG A 161 -19.29 11.47 -16.81
C ARG A 161 -18.65 10.15 -17.27
N SER A 162 -17.32 10.09 -17.25
CA SER A 162 -16.53 8.92 -17.66
C SER A 162 -15.35 8.73 -16.72
N THR A 163 -15.08 7.48 -16.36
CA THR A 163 -13.94 7.10 -15.48
C THR A 163 -12.67 6.83 -16.28
N VAL A 164 -12.74 6.73 -17.61
CA VAL A 164 -11.64 6.28 -18.48
C VAL A 164 -10.36 7.11 -18.25
N VAL A 165 -10.47 8.44 -18.23
CA VAL A 165 -9.31 9.33 -18.03
C VAL A 165 -8.63 9.06 -16.70
N HIS A 166 -9.40 8.93 -15.63
CA HIS A 166 -8.86 8.69 -14.28
C HIS A 166 -8.19 7.32 -14.17
N THR A 167 -8.84 6.30 -14.75
CA THR A 167 -8.32 4.93 -14.76
C THR A 167 -7.02 4.84 -15.55
N VAL A 168 -6.98 5.41 -16.76
CA VAL A 168 -5.77 5.45 -17.60
C VAL A 168 -4.65 6.24 -16.90
N SER A 169 -4.96 7.38 -16.30
CA SER A 169 -3.96 8.16 -15.55
C SER A 169 -3.38 7.37 -14.37
N ALA A 170 -4.20 6.64 -13.63
CA ALA A 170 -3.75 5.78 -12.54
C ALA A 170 -2.84 4.64 -13.03
N ILE A 171 -3.19 4.00 -14.16
CA ILE A 171 -2.36 2.95 -14.79
C ILE A 171 -1.00 3.52 -15.20
N ILE A 172 -0.99 4.67 -15.87
CA ILE A 172 0.25 5.34 -16.32
C ILE A 172 1.13 5.69 -15.12
N ALA A 173 0.56 6.32 -14.08
CA ALA A 173 1.32 6.72 -12.89
C ALA A 173 1.96 5.51 -12.18
N ASN A 174 1.23 4.41 -12.04
CA ASN A 174 1.76 3.19 -11.42
C ASN A 174 2.81 2.52 -12.32
N SER A 175 2.62 2.48 -13.64
CA SER A 175 3.61 1.94 -14.58
C SER A 175 4.91 2.73 -14.54
N LEU A 176 4.83 4.06 -14.52
CA LEU A 176 6.01 4.92 -14.36
C LEU A 176 6.72 4.69 -13.02
N ALA A 177 5.97 4.51 -11.93
CA ALA A 177 6.54 4.19 -10.63
C ALA A 177 7.29 2.84 -10.65
N VAL A 178 6.76 1.82 -11.32
CA VAL A 178 7.45 0.53 -11.51
C VAL A 178 8.76 0.71 -12.28
N CYS A 179 8.73 1.44 -13.39
CA CYS A 179 9.93 1.73 -14.17
C CYS A 179 10.99 2.47 -13.34
N LEU A 180 10.57 3.49 -12.60
CA LEU A 180 11.46 4.26 -11.73
C LEU A 180 12.05 3.40 -10.60
N ASN A 181 11.26 2.50 -10.01
CA ASN A 181 11.76 1.54 -9.01
C ASN A 181 12.87 0.65 -9.58
N LYS A 182 12.71 0.16 -10.81
CA LYS A 182 13.75 -0.64 -11.49
C LYS A 182 15.02 0.17 -11.78
N ILE A 183 14.87 1.44 -12.16
CA ILE A 183 16.02 2.34 -12.35
C ILE A 183 16.74 2.56 -11.01
N ASN A 184 16.02 2.88 -9.94
CA ASN A 184 16.58 3.04 -8.60
C ASN A 184 17.33 1.79 -8.14
N GLN A 185 16.75 0.60 -8.38
CA GLN A 185 17.39 -0.66 -8.05
C GLN A 185 18.74 -0.81 -8.77
N LYS A 186 18.78 -0.59 -10.09
CA LYS A 186 20.02 -0.69 -10.89
C LYS A 186 21.08 0.32 -10.45
N ILE A 187 20.68 1.57 -10.14
CA ILE A 187 21.60 2.60 -9.65
C ILE A 187 22.21 2.17 -8.30
N ASN A 188 21.40 1.71 -7.35
CA ASN A 188 21.89 1.29 -6.05
C ASN A 188 22.75 0.01 -6.14
N GLU A 189 22.42 -0.95 -7.02
CA GLU A 189 23.26 -2.12 -7.29
C GLU A 189 24.61 -1.70 -7.87
N LYS A 190 24.64 -0.76 -8.82
CA LYS A 190 25.87 -0.20 -9.36
C LYS A 190 26.72 0.42 -8.25
N TYR A 191 26.14 1.29 -7.43
CA TYR A 191 26.86 1.91 -6.30
C TYR A 191 27.39 0.84 -5.32
N PHE A 192 26.65 -0.22 -5.06
CA PHE A 192 27.08 -1.31 -4.19
C PHE A 192 28.33 -2.02 -4.73
N TYR A 193 28.37 -2.35 -6.03
CA TYR A 193 29.54 -3.01 -6.65
C TYR A 193 30.73 -2.08 -6.86
N GLU A 194 30.49 -0.78 -7.06
CA GLU A 194 31.56 0.21 -7.17
C GLU A 194 32.13 0.62 -5.80
N SER A 195 31.46 0.27 -4.70
CA SER A 195 31.86 0.64 -3.34
C SER A 195 33.23 0.06 -2.93
N ASP A 196 33.70 -1.00 -3.59
CA ASP A 196 35.04 -1.56 -3.36
C ASP A 196 36.14 -0.70 -4.01
N ARG A 197 35.78 0.24 -4.90
CA ARG A 197 36.70 1.12 -5.62
C ARG A 197 36.66 2.58 -5.12
N VAL A 198 35.62 2.96 -4.41
CA VAL A 198 35.37 4.30 -3.91
C VAL A 198 35.21 4.23 -2.40
N THR A 199 35.83 5.18 -1.66
CA THR A 199 35.74 5.26 -0.19
C THR A 199 34.36 5.81 0.22
N TYR A 200 33.33 4.95 0.18
CA TYR A 200 32.04 5.28 0.79
C TYR A 200 32.09 5.15 2.30
N SER A 201 31.42 6.06 3.00
CA SER A 201 31.23 5.96 4.45
C SER A 201 30.36 4.73 4.80
N LEU A 202 30.48 4.25 6.05
CA LEU A 202 29.65 3.13 6.55
C LEU A 202 28.14 3.46 6.43
N SER A 203 27.78 4.71 6.68
CA SER A 203 26.42 5.24 6.56
C SER A 203 25.88 5.11 5.12
N GLU A 204 26.68 5.49 4.13
CA GLU A 204 26.30 5.37 2.70
C GLU A 204 26.13 3.92 2.27
N ARG A 205 27.04 3.03 2.69
CA ARG A 205 26.92 1.58 2.41
C ARG A 205 25.64 0.99 3.01
N PHE A 206 25.32 1.39 4.24
CA PHE A 206 24.08 0.99 4.89
C PHE A 206 22.85 1.49 4.08
N GLN A 207 22.85 2.75 3.68
CA GLN A 207 21.74 3.34 2.90
C GLN A 207 21.57 2.66 1.53
N ILE A 208 22.66 2.39 0.80
CA ILE A 208 22.62 1.64 -0.47
C ILE A 208 21.98 0.25 -0.26
N THR A 209 22.40 -0.45 0.79
CA THR A 209 21.87 -1.76 1.15
C THR A 209 20.38 -1.72 1.45
N GLU A 210 19.93 -0.74 2.24
CA GLU A 210 18.51 -0.55 2.57
C GLU A 210 17.69 -0.16 1.33
N ASN A 211 18.22 0.66 0.43
CA ASN A 211 17.57 1.01 -0.83
C ASN A 211 17.39 -0.22 -1.75
N ILE A 212 18.41 -1.10 -1.84
CA ILE A 212 18.30 -2.36 -2.62
C ILE A 212 17.25 -3.28 -2.02
N LYS A 213 17.22 -3.44 -0.68
CA LYS A 213 16.20 -4.24 0.00
C LYS A 213 14.80 -3.67 -0.23
N ALA A 214 14.65 -2.36 -0.12
CA ALA A 214 13.37 -1.68 -0.37
C ALA A 214 12.90 -1.87 -1.82
N ALA A 215 13.79 -1.72 -2.80
CA ALA A 215 13.45 -1.93 -4.21
C ALA A 215 12.99 -3.37 -4.50
N LYS A 216 13.69 -4.37 -3.95
CA LYS A 216 13.29 -5.79 -4.06
C LYS A 216 11.96 -6.09 -3.35
N MET A 217 11.70 -5.45 -2.22
CA MET A 217 10.42 -5.53 -1.53
C MET A 217 9.30 -4.95 -2.40
N PHE A 218 9.51 -3.77 -2.99
CA PHE A 218 8.52 -3.13 -3.87
C PHE A 218 8.20 -3.96 -5.09
N ASP A 219 9.17 -4.66 -5.69
CA ASP A 219 8.89 -5.58 -6.80
C ASP A 219 7.83 -6.63 -6.45
N LYS A 220 7.88 -7.20 -5.25
CA LYS A 220 6.89 -8.19 -4.81
C LYS A 220 5.54 -7.56 -4.49
N ILE A 221 5.55 -6.35 -3.92
CA ILE A 221 4.33 -5.59 -3.62
C ILE A 221 3.64 -5.18 -4.91
N VAL A 222 4.40 -4.75 -5.93
CA VAL A 222 3.88 -4.35 -7.24
C VAL A 222 3.04 -5.45 -7.90
N TRP A 223 3.47 -6.71 -7.81
CA TRP A 223 2.69 -7.83 -8.35
C TRP A 223 1.34 -7.99 -7.65
N SER A 224 1.32 -7.85 -6.31
CA SER A 224 0.07 -7.90 -5.55
C SER A 224 -0.84 -6.71 -5.88
N ILE A 225 -0.28 -5.50 -5.92
CA ILE A 225 -0.98 -4.27 -6.32
C ILE A 225 -1.50 -4.39 -7.76
N GLY A 226 -0.65 -4.86 -8.68
CA GLY A 226 -0.98 -5.00 -10.10
C GLY A 226 -2.19 -5.91 -10.33
N PHE A 227 -2.25 -7.04 -9.64
CA PHE A 227 -3.37 -7.96 -9.74
C PHE A 227 -4.70 -7.30 -9.35
N PHE A 228 -4.76 -6.66 -8.18
CA PHE A 228 -5.98 -5.99 -7.73
C PHE A 228 -6.32 -4.77 -8.58
N ASN A 229 -5.31 -4.01 -9.00
CA ASN A 229 -5.52 -2.86 -9.89
C ASN A 229 -6.10 -3.27 -11.23
N ILE A 230 -5.71 -4.41 -11.81
CA ILE A 230 -6.32 -4.91 -13.05
C ILE A 230 -7.81 -5.15 -12.83
N ILE A 231 -8.21 -5.81 -11.74
CA ILE A 231 -9.64 -6.08 -11.46
C ILE A 231 -10.39 -4.76 -11.27
N VAL A 232 -9.91 -3.88 -10.39
CA VAL A 232 -10.55 -2.59 -10.10
C VAL A 232 -10.68 -1.73 -11.37
N ASN A 233 -9.61 -1.60 -12.14
CA ASN A 233 -9.61 -0.82 -13.37
C ASN A 233 -10.55 -1.43 -14.42
N SER A 234 -10.63 -2.75 -14.53
CA SER A 234 -11.58 -3.42 -15.42
C SER A 234 -13.02 -3.14 -15.02
N CYS A 235 -13.34 -3.21 -13.72
CA CYS A 235 -14.68 -2.87 -13.22
C CYS A 235 -15.04 -1.40 -13.50
N LEU A 236 -14.09 -0.47 -13.28
CA LEU A 236 -14.29 0.95 -13.56
C LEU A 236 -14.48 1.25 -15.06
N ILE A 237 -13.80 0.52 -15.93
CA ILE A 237 -13.94 0.67 -17.37
C ILE A 237 -15.29 0.11 -17.83
N LEU A 238 -15.72 -1.05 -17.33
CA LEU A 238 -17.00 -1.66 -17.66
C LEU A 238 -18.19 -0.74 -17.40
N ASP A 239 -18.13 0.10 -16.40
CA ASP A 239 -19.19 1.06 -16.07
C ASP A 239 -19.43 2.12 -17.17
N ASN A 240 -18.47 2.33 -18.08
CA ASN A 240 -18.62 3.28 -19.20
C ASN A 240 -19.36 2.68 -20.42
N TYR A 241 -19.58 1.38 -20.43
CA TYR A 241 -20.28 0.72 -21.53
C TYR A 241 -21.77 0.58 -21.24
N ASP A 242 -22.56 0.51 -22.29
CA ASP A 242 -23.99 0.23 -22.20
C ASP A 242 -24.22 -1.28 -22.06
N ILE A 243 -24.06 -1.77 -20.85
CA ILE A 243 -24.26 -3.17 -20.46
C ILE A 243 -25.43 -3.26 -19.47
N PRO A 244 -26.08 -4.42 -19.34
CA PRO A 244 -27.15 -4.61 -18.36
C PRO A 244 -26.75 -4.20 -16.95
N THR A 245 -27.66 -3.54 -16.23
CA THR A 245 -27.41 -2.98 -14.89
C THR A 245 -26.99 -4.04 -13.87
N THR A 246 -27.45 -5.28 -14.03
CA THR A 246 -27.03 -6.42 -13.21
C THR A 246 -25.53 -6.65 -13.28
N PHE A 247 -24.91 -6.54 -14.48
CA PHE A 247 -23.44 -6.63 -14.63
C PHE A 247 -22.73 -5.42 -14.05
N LYS A 248 -23.32 -4.21 -14.12
CA LYS A 248 -22.76 -3.02 -13.45
C LYS A 248 -22.79 -3.18 -11.93
N ASN A 249 -23.88 -3.72 -11.38
CA ASN A 249 -23.97 -4.05 -9.95
C ASN A 249 -22.90 -5.08 -9.55
N LEU A 250 -22.71 -6.13 -10.34
CA LEU A 250 -21.68 -7.13 -10.10
C LEU A 250 -20.26 -6.52 -10.16
N ALA A 251 -20.00 -5.65 -11.15
CA ALA A 251 -18.73 -4.96 -11.28
C ALA A 251 -18.46 -4.04 -10.06
N SER A 252 -19.49 -3.32 -9.57
CA SER A 252 -19.36 -2.49 -8.36
C SER A 252 -18.98 -3.33 -7.13
N VAL A 253 -19.70 -4.42 -6.87
CA VAL A 253 -19.42 -5.32 -5.73
C VAL A 253 -18.06 -6.00 -5.88
N SER A 254 -17.67 -6.41 -7.10
CA SER A 254 -16.36 -7.01 -7.37
C SER A 254 -15.21 -6.02 -7.16
N CYS A 255 -15.41 -4.75 -7.51
CA CYS A 255 -14.49 -3.67 -7.25
C CYS A 255 -14.27 -3.50 -5.73
N ASP A 256 -15.38 -3.46 -4.97
CA ASP A 256 -15.37 -3.29 -3.52
C ASP A 256 -14.65 -4.46 -2.83
N PHE A 257 -14.97 -5.70 -3.18
CA PHE A 257 -14.25 -6.87 -2.67
C PHE A 257 -12.77 -6.87 -3.02
N SER A 258 -12.40 -6.46 -4.22
CA SER A 258 -11.00 -6.38 -4.64
C SER A 258 -10.21 -5.40 -3.77
N ILE A 259 -10.78 -4.23 -3.46
CA ILE A 259 -10.14 -3.23 -2.61
C ILE A 259 -10.03 -3.74 -1.16
N LEU A 260 -11.06 -4.42 -0.65
CA LEU A 260 -11.03 -5.00 0.70
C LEU A 260 -10.01 -6.14 0.82
N LEU A 261 -9.94 -7.04 -0.17
CA LEU A 261 -8.94 -8.11 -0.21
C LEU A 261 -7.52 -7.55 -0.35
N TYR A 262 -7.34 -6.49 -1.15
CA TYR A 262 -6.07 -5.77 -1.23
C TYR A 262 -5.63 -5.26 0.15
N GLY A 263 -6.54 -4.66 0.93
CA GLY A 263 -6.28 -4.19 2.28
C GLY A 263 -5.83 -5.29 3.26
N LEU A 264 -6.26 -6.53 3.06
CA LEU A 264 -5.84 -7.68 3.87
C LEU A 264 -4.51 -8.28 3.40
N ILE A 265 -4.30 -8.39 2.10
CA ILE A 265 -3.17 -9.12 1.51
C ILE A 265 -1.88 -8.29 1.53
N VAL A 266 -1.95 -7.01 1.18
CA VAL A 266 -0.75 -6.16 1.07
C VAL A 266 0.04 -6.05 2.38
N PRO A 267 -0.57 -5.87 3.57
CA PRO A 267 0.18 -5.88 4.82
C PRO A 267 0.90 -7.20 5.10
N VAL A 268 0.30 -8.33 4.71
CA VAL A 268 0.92 -9.66 4.84
C VAL A 268 2.14 -9.78 3.93
N VAL A 269 2.07 -9.24 2.71
CA VAL A 269 3.21 -9.19 1.78
C VAL A 269 4.33 -8.33 2.38
N TYR A 270 4.01 -7.15 2.93
CA TYR A 270 4.98 -6.32 3.65
C TYR A 270 5.62 -7.05 4.83
N TYR A 271 4.82 -7.70 5.67
CA TYR A 271 5.30 -8.50 6.80
C TYR A 271 6.31 -9.56 6.36
N ASN A 272 6.01 -10.30 5.29
CA ASN A 272 6.88 -11.36 4.79
C ASN A 272 8.22 -10.84 4.26
N GLN A 273 8.30 -9.58 3.86
CA GLN A 273 9.50 -8.97 3.29
C GLN A 273 10.30 -8.13 4.31
N THR A 274 9.71 -7.78 5.45
CA THR A 274 10.29 -6.81 6.39
C THR A 274 10.65 -7.46 7.72
N ASP A 275 11.94 -7.66 7.99
CA ASP A 275 12.41 -8.33 9.20
C ASP A 275 12.07 -7.54 10.48
N SER A 276 12.04 -6.21 10.42
CA SER A 276 11.63 -5.37 11.55
C SER A 276 10.16 -5.64 11.94
N TRP A 277 9.29 -5.85 10.96
CA TRP A 277 7.89 -6.20 11.21
C TRP A 277 7.75 -7.60 11.81
N LYS A 278 8.50 -8.59 11.28
CA LYS A 278 8.52 -9.97 11.83
C LYS A 278 8.97 -9.97 13.28
N LYS A 279 10.05 -9.25 13.60
CA LYS A 279 10.55 -9.11 14.97
C LYS A 279 9.49 -8.46 15.87
N ARG A 280 8.79 -7.44 15.40
CA ARG A 280 7.79 -6.73 16.18
C ARG A 280 6.55 -7.58 16.44
N VAL A 281 6.03 -8.23 15.41
CA VAL A 281 4.90 -9.18 15.54
C VAL A 281 5.27 -10.31 16.51
N ALA A 282 6.48 -10.87 16.40
CA ALA A 282 6.96 -11.89 17.33
C ALA A 282 7.00 -11.40 18.80
N VAL A 283 7.34 -10.11 19.03
CA VAL A 283 7.30 -9.50 20.38
C VAL A 283 5.85 -9.32 20.85
N MET A 284 4.94 -8.89 19.98
CA MET A 284 3.53 -8.70 20.32
C MET A 284 2.83 -10.04 20.61
N LEU A 285 3.25 -11.10 19.91
CA LEU A 285 2.69 -12.46 20.04
C LEU A 285 3.54 -13.37 20.94
N LYS A 286 4.46 -12.84 21.73
CA LYS A 286 5.39 -13.61 22.60
C LYS A 286 4.74 -14.65 23.52
N GLY A 287 3.45 -14.54 23.77
CA GLY A 287 2.69 -15.58 24.47
C GLY A 287 2.26 -16.78 23.58
N CYS A 288 2.31 -16.63 22.24
CA CYS A 288 1.75 -17.62 21.31
C CYS A 288 2.79 -18.38 20.48
N PHE A 289 3.99 -17.80 20.23
CA PHE A 289 4.98 -18.41 19.33
C PHE A 289 6.40 -18.28 19.85
N LYS A 290 7.17 -19.38 19.87
CA LYS A 290 8.62 -19.33 20.04
C LYS A 290 9.25 -18.77 18.77
N PRO A 291 10.07 -17.71 18.83
CA PRO A 291 10.73 -17.16 17.63
C PRO A 291 11.67 -18.21 17.03
N ARG A 292 11.41 -18.61 15.79
CA ARG A 292 12.35 -19.42 15.02
C ARG A 292 13.45 -18.46 14.53
N VAL A 293 14.67 -18.66 14.98
CA VAL A 293 15.83 -17.90 14.50
C VAL A 293 16.04 -18.28 13.03
N SER A 294 15.75 -17.38 12.11
CA SER A 294 16.08 -17.58 10.70
C SER A 294 17.58 -17.31 10.48
N PRO A 295 18.27 -18.08 9.64
CA PRO A 295 19.66 -17.82 9.31
C PRO A 295 19.82 -16.42 8.70
N LEU A 296 20.93 -15.76 9.03
CA LEU A 296 21.29 -14.46 8.48
C LEU A 296 21.47 -14.60 6.96
N LYS A 297 20.76 -13.74 6.21
CA LYS A 297 20.88 -13.70 4.75
C LYS A 297 21.66 -12.45 4.32
N SER A 298 22.51 -12.62 3.32
CA SER A 298 23.18 -11.48 2.67
C SER A 298 22.15 -10.54 2.03
N THR A 299 22.56 -9.32 1.69
CA THR A 299 21.74 -8.32 0.97
C THR A 299 21.13 -8.88 -0.33
N PHE A 300 21.78 -9.88 -0.93
CA PHE A 300 21.34 -10.57 -2.16
C PHE A 300 20.57 -11.86 -1.90
N GLY A 301 20.23 -12.17 -0.63
CA GLY A 301 19.41 -13.34 -0.27
C GLY A 301 20.18 -14.66 -0.18
N GLN A 302 21.51 -14.64 -0.28
CA GLN A 302 22.35 -15.81 -0.05
C GLN A 302 22.39 -16.12 1.45
N ASP A 303 22.26 -17.40 1.81
CA ASP A 303 22.42 -17.82 3.19
C ASP A 303 23.89 -17.59 3.59
N MET A 304 24.10 -16.76 4.62
CA MET A 304 25.42 -16.64 5.22
C MET A 304 25.69 -17.93 5.98
N ALA A 305 26.70 -18.69 5.55
CA ALA A 305 27.12 -19.88 6.29
C ALA A 305 27.39 -19.49 7.75
N PRO A 306 26.97 -20.30 8.72
CA PRO A 306 27.29 -20.03 10.12
C PRO A 306 28.79 -20.21 10.30
N HIS A 307 29.54 -19.12 10.15
CA HIS A 307 30.90 -19.08 10.64
C HIS A 307 30.82 -19.17 12.17
N GLY A 308 31.69 -19.94 12.78
CA GLY A 308 31.74 -20.02 14.24
C GLY A 308 31.92 -18.63 14.83
N ALA A 309 31.26 -18.32 15.95
CA ALA A 309 31.26 -16.99 16.56
C ALA A 309 32.66 -16.36 16.72
N LYS A 310 33.69 -17.17 16.84
CA LYS A 310 35.10 -16.74 16.85
C LYS A 310 35.57 -16.21 15.50
N GLU A 311 35.21 -16.85 14.39
CA GLU A 311 35.59 -16.42 13.03
C GLU A 311 34.89 -15.12 12.64
N GLU A 312 33.61 -14.95 13.00
CA GLU A 312 32.88 -13.71 12.77
C GLU A 312 33.50 -12.55 13.56
N THR A 313 33.89 -12.81 14.81
CA THR A 313 34.54 -11.82 15.66
C THR A 313 35.90 -11.43 15.07
N THR A 314 36.71 -12.38 14.62
CA THR A 314 38.03 -12.13 14.03
C THR A 314 37.90 -11.32 12.73
N LYS A 315 37.00 -11.71 11.82
CA LYS A 315 36.73 -10.96 10.57
C LYS A 315 36.21 -9.53 10.87
N TYR A 316 35.36 -9.36 11.87
CA TYR A 316 34.88 -8.06 12.27
C TYR A 316 36.03 -7.15 12.76
N PHE A 317 36.93 -7.67 13.58
CA PHE A 317 38.09 -6.91 14.05
C PHE A 317 39.14 -6.68 12.97
N GLU A 318 39.35 -7.60 12.04
CA GLU A 318 40.18 -7.39 10.85
C GLU A 318 39.64 -6.24 9.97
N MET A 319 38.33 -6.23 9.66
CA MET A 319 37.72 -5.13 8.94
C MET A 319 37.83 -3.78 9.66
N LEU A 320 37.70 -3.74 11.00
CA LEU A 320 37.90 -2.53 11.78
C LEU A 320 39.35 -2.06 11.73
N THR A 321 40.31 -2.98 11.83
CA THR A 321 41.75 -2.66 11.81
C THR A 321 42.18 -2.11 10.45
N ASP A 322 41.64 -2.63 9.35
CA ASP A 322 41.90 -2.13 8.01
C ASP A 322 41.26 -0.75 7.72
N GLN A 323 40.20 -0.41 8.43
CA GLN A 323 39.56 0.93 8.34
C GLN A 323 40.28 1.99 9.18
N TRP A 324 41.11 1.60 10.14
CA TRP A 324 41.83 2.52 11.04
C TRP A 324 43.30 2.72 10.65
N LYS A 325 43.75 2.08 9.58
CA LYS A 325 44.99 2.36 8.86
C LYS A 325 44.76 3.38 7.76
#